data_2e6917edfc9f3e6b98c13b2068da90ec
#
_entry.id   2e6917edfc9f3e6b98c13b2068da90ec
#
_cell.length_a   1.000
_cell.length_b   1.000
_cell.length_c   1.000
_cell.angle_alpha   90.00
_cell.angle_beta   90.00
_cell.angle_gamma   90.00
#
_symmetry.space_group_name_H-M   'P 1'
#
loop_
_entity.id
_entity.type
_entity.pdbx_description
1 polymer ?
#
loop_
_entity_poly.entity_id
_entity_poly.type
_entity_poly.pdbx_seq_one_letter_code
_entity_poly.pdbx_strand_id
1 'polypeptide(L)'
;LDNIKEGCKLLKEHLDNFNEIYLPVDPDCDGYTSAALFYNYLVDVLHYPIEKIIYHIPEGKEHGLSTIMNWFPEDGTNRLIVAIDSSSNDYEEHRSLSNRGYDILVVDHHEASKYSENATVINNQLSEKYMNKMASGVGVIYKFFECWESMYNGQSAQNYLDLVALGEISDVMQMTTSENRYICDYGLNHINNKFLRNLIKKQCYSLFGITEDKFNNNYYTNGSITQIGIAFYITPLINALIRVGNPLEKERLFQAFITPDILVPSTKRGEKGMEETICT
;
A
#
# COMPACT_ATOMS: atom_id res chain seq x y z
N LEU A 1 1.34 18.53 -4.36
CA LEU A 1 0.06 17.87 -4.61
C LEU A 1 -1.06 18.74 -4.04
N ASP A 2 -2.08 18.97 -4.83
CA ASP A 2 -3.26 19.72 -4.41
C ASP A 2 -4.04 18.92 -3.35
N ASN A 3 -4.73 19.61 -2.45
CA ASN A 3 -5.52 19.05 -1.35
C ASN A 3 -4.75 18.19 -0.33
N ILE A 4 -3.43 18.07 -0.44
CA ILE A 4 -2.65 17.17 0.43
C ILE A 4 -2.70 17.62 1.91
N LYS A 5 -2.66 18.91 2.18
CA LYS A 5 -2.76 19.45 3.54
C LYS A 5 -4.16 19.29 4.13
N GLU A 6 -5.17 19.45 3.30
CA GLU A 6 -6.57 19.22 3.64
C GLU A 6 -6.79 17.75 3.99
N GLY A 7 -6.26 16.83 3.19
CA GLY A 7 -6.29 15.40 3.48
C GLY A 7 -5.58 15.04 4.78
N CYS A 8 -4.41 15.65 5.05
CA CYS A 8 -3.71 15.46 6.33
C CYS A 8 -4.55 15.94 7.53
N LYS A 9 -5.24 17.07 7.40
CA LYS A 9 -6.13 17.58 8.46
C LYS A 9 -7.33 16.67 8.67
N LEU A 10 -7.96 16.21 7.58
CA LEU A 10 -9.08 15.29 7.62
C LEU A 10 -8.68 13.99 8.34
N LEU A 11 -7.57 13.37 7.94
CA LEU A 11 -7.06 12.18 8.64
C LEU A 11 -6.80 12.46 10.11
N LYS A 12 -6.15 13.59 10.43
CA LYS A 12 -5.86 13.98 11.82
C LYS A 12 -7.11 14.08 12.68
N GLU A 13 -8.18 14.69 12.16
CA GLU A 13 -9.45 14.81 12.86
C GLU A 13 -10.05 13.45 13.20
N HIS A 14 -10.05 12.51 12.25
CA HIS A 14 -10.55 11.15 12.50
C HIS A 14 -9.68 10.38 13.49
N LEU A 15 -8.35 10.51 13.41
CA LEU A 15 -7.44 9.86 14.36
C LEU A 15 -7.62 10.40 15.78
N ASP A 16 -7.74 11.71 15.96
CA ASP A 16 -7.91 12.35 17.27
C ASP A 16 -9.25 11.96 17.94
N ASN A 17 -10.27 11.65 17.14
CA ASN A 17 -11.58 11.20 17.62
C ASN A 17 -11.72 9.67 17.71
N PHE A 18 -10.67 8.90 17.40
CA PHE A 18 -10.69 7.44 17.36
C PHE A 18 -11.81 6.86 16.48
N ASN A 19 -12.09 7.51 15.36
CA ASN A 19 -13.09 7.10 14.39
C ASN A 19 -12.67 5.83 13.62
N GLU A 20 -13.62 5.07 13.11
CA GLU A 20 -13.31 3.92 12.23
C GLU A 20 -12.78 4.39 10.88
N ILE A 21 -11.72 3.74 10.40
CA ILE A 21 -11.11 3.97 9.09
C ILE A 21 -11.37 2.74 8.22
N TYR A 22 -12.07 2.95 7.12
CA TYR A 22 -12.35 1.93 6.11
C TYR A 22 -11.31 2.04 5.00
N LEU A 23 -10.54 0.97 4.83
CA LEU A 23 -9.42 0.89 3.90
C LEU A 23 -9.67 -0.18 2.83
N PRO A 24 -10.32 0.13 1.70
CA PRO A 24 -10.35 -0.77 0.57
C PRO A 24 -8.94 -0.94 -0.01
N VAL A 25 -8.57 -2.19 -0.32
CA VAL A 25 -7.27 -2.55 -0.90
C VAL A 25 -7.45 -2.78 -2.39
N ASP A 26 -6.76 -2.04 -3.22
CA ASP A 26 -6.83 -2.24 -4.66
C ASP A 26 -6.17 -3.58 -5.07
N PRO A 27 -6.75 -4.35 -6.04
CA PRO A 27 -6.34 -5.72 -6.30
C PRO A 27 -5.12 -5.88 -7.22
N ASP A 28 -4.05 -5.16 -6.91
CA ASP A 28 -2.74 -5.36 -7.53
C ASP A 28 -1.59 -5.07 -6.54
N CYS A 29 -0.36 -5.17 -7.01
CA CYS A 29 0.80 -5.02 -6.14
C CYS A 29 0.98 -3.58 -5.64
N ASP A 30 0.65 -2.55 -6.45
CA ASP A 30 0.71 -1.15 -6.02
C ASP A 30 -0.36 -0.86 -4.96
N GLY A 31 -1.61 -1.33 -5.17
CA GLY A 31 -2.68 -1.20 -4.18
C GLY A 31 -2.37 -1.90 -2.86
N TYR A 32 -1.80 -3.12 -2.90
CA TYR A 32 -1.37 -3.83 -1.68
C TYR A 32 -0.26 -3.10 -0.94
N THR A 33 0.76 -2.60 -1.65
CA THR A 33 1.85 -1.85 -1.02
C THR A 33 1.41 -0.49 -0.50
N SER A 34 0.50 0.17 -1.20
CA SER A 34 -0.13 1.44 -0.81
C SER A 34 -0.93 1.30 0.49
N ALA A 35 -1.83 0.31 0.53
CA ALA A 35 -2.63 0.03 1.72
C ALA A 35 -1.77 -0.44 2.89
N ALA A 36 -0.74 -1.27 2.63
CA ALA A 36 0.18 -1.73 3.68
C ALA A 36 1.02 -0.59 4.25
N LEU A 37 1.52 0.33 3.43
CA LEU A 37 2.24 1.52 3.91
C LEU A 37 1.32 2.36 4.80
N PHE A 38 0.10 2.64 4.35
CA PHE A 38 -0.87 3.41 5.13
C PHE A 38 -1.18 2.73 6.46
N TYR A 39 -1.53 1.45 6.44
CA TYR A 39 -1.84 0.67 7.63
C TYR A 39 -0.68 0.67 8.64
N ASN A 40 0.52 0.30 8.18
CA ASN A 40 1.70 0.21 9.03
C ASN A 40 2.09 1.58 9.61
N TYR A 41 1.95 2.66 8.83
CA TYR A 41 2.22 4.01 9.34
C TYR A 41 1.25 4.38 10.46
N LEU A 42 -0.04 4.08 10.32
CA LEU A 42 -1.02 4.34 11.38
C LEU A 42 -0.73 3.53 12.64
N VAL A 43 -0.41 2.23 12.49
CA VAL A 43 -0.22 1.33 13.63
C VAL A 43 1.15 1.52 14.28
N ASP A 44 2.22 1.50 13.50
CA ASP A 44 3.59 1.47 14.03
C ASP A 44 4.10 2.86 14.43
N VAL A 45 3.69 3.91 13.69
CA VAL A 45 4.19 5.28 13.90
C VAL A 45 3.22 6.12 14.71
N LEU A 46 1.91 6.06 14.36
CA LEU A 46 0.90 6.88 15.04
C LEU A 46 0.22 6.13 16.19
N HIS A 47 0.54 4.85 16.38
CA HIS A 47 -0.02 3.99 17.43
C HIS A 47 -1.55 3.96 17.45
N TYR A 48 -2.16 4.03 16.25
CA TYR A 48 -3.59 3.98 16.10
C TYR A 48 -4.12 2.56 16.37
N PRO A 49 -5.25 2.39 17.09
CA PRO A 49 -5.77 1.07 17.43
C PRO A 49 -6.11 0.24 16.19
N ILE A 50 -5.58 -0.97 16.11
CA ILE A 50 -5.75 -1.86 14.94
C ILE A 50 -7.22 -2.22 14.69
N GLU A 51 -8.02 -2.33 15.74
CA GLU A 51 -9.44 -2.63 15.68
C GLU A 51 -10.29 -1.48 15.09
N LYS A 52 -9.69 -0.32 14.89
CA LYS A 52 -10.30 0.84 14.24
C LYS A 52 -9.98 0.93 12.75
N ILE A 53 -9.08 0.09 12.24
CA ILE A 53 -8.75 0.04 10.82
C ILE A 53 -9.41 -1.20 10.22
N ILE A 54 -10.43 -0.97 9.41
CA ILE A 54 -11.22 -2.01 8.78
C ILE A 54 -10.84 -2.06 7.31
N TYR A 55 -10.04 -3.04 6.91
CA TYR A 55 -9.65 -3.17 5.50
C TYR A 55 -10.51 -4.21 4.77
N HIS A 56 -10.56 -4.10 3.46
CA HIS A 56 -11.28 -5.01 2.58
C HIS A 56 -10.43 -5.39 1.38
N ILE A 57 -10.31 -6.68 1.15
CA ILE A 57 -9.64 -7.24 -0.02
C ILE A 57 -10.69 -7.77 -0.99
N PRO A 58 -10.81 -7.21 -2.19
CA PRO A 58 -11.82 -7.64 -3.14
C PRO A 58 -11.54 -9.06 -3.67
N GLU A 59 -12.60 -9.82 -3.90
CA GLU A 59 -12.46 -11.17 -4.48
C GLU A 59 -12.07 -11.13 -5.96
N GLY A 60 -12.56 -10.13 -6.69
CA GLY A 60 -12.34 -9.92 -8.12
C GLY A 60 -11.07 -9.16 -8.45
N LYS A 61 -11.04 -8.66 -9.69
CA LYS A 61 -9.99 -7.77 -10.22
C LYS A 61 -10.52 -6.35 -10.45
N GLU A 62 -11.72 -6.10 -10.00
CA GLU A 62 -12.41 -4.84 -10.21
C GLU A 62 -11.87 -3.80 -9.25
N HIS A 63 -11.64 -2.61 -9.75
CA HIS A 63 -11.07 -1.49 -9.02
C HIS A 63 -12.16 -0.53 -8.56
N GLY A 64 -11.85 0.24 -7.51
CA GLY A 64 -12.67 1.35 -7.07
C GLY A 64 -13.82 0.99 -6.14
N LEU A 65 -14.51 2.03 -5.67
CA LEU A 65 -15.57 1.92 -4.67
C LEU A 65 -16.85 1.29 -5.21
N SER A 66 -17.11 1.39 -6.52
CA SER A 66 -18.35 0.91 -7.14
C SER A 66 -18.61 -0.57 -6.88
N THR A 67 -17.56 -1.37 -6.80
CA THR A 67 -17.65 -2.83 -6.64
C THR A 67 -17.89 -3.28 -5.20
N ILE A 68 -17.64 -2.41 -4.23
CA ILE A 68 -17.67 -2.71 -2.81
C ILE A 68 -18.67 -1.85 -2.01
N MET A 69 -19.59 -1.16 -2.68
CA MET A 69 -20.58 -0.28 -2.02
C MET A 69 -21.38 -0.97 -0.91
N ASN A 70 -21.66 -2.28 -1.05
CA ASN A 70 -22.40 -3.08 -0.07
C ASN A 70 -21.54 -3.46 1.15
N TRP A 71 -20.23 -3.31 1.10
CA TRP A 71 -19.35 -3.56 2.24
C TRP A 71 -19.45 -2.47 3.31
N PHE A 72 -19.73 -1.24 2.89
CA PHE A 72 -19.85 -0.11 3.82
C PHE A 72 -21.18 -0.14 4.57
N PRO A 73 -21.17 0.01 5.91
CA PRO A 73 -22.39 0.21 6.71
C PRO A 73 -23.27 1.35 6.17
N GLU A 74 -24.58 1.27 6.40
CA GLU A 74 -25.53 2.32 5.96
C GLU A 74 -25.31 3.65 6.68
N ASP A 75 -24.90 3.64 7.94
CA ASP A 75 -24.52 4.84 8.70
C ASP A 75 -23.02 5.04 8.66
N GLY A 76 -22.57 6.10 8.02
CA GLY A 76 -21.17 6.51 7.89
C GLY A 76 -20.71 7.55 8.91
N THR A 77 -21.58 7.93 9.86
CA THR A 77 -21.27 8.97 10.85
C THR A 77 -20.00 8.62 11.65
N ASN A 78 -19.06 9.58 11.73
CA ASN A 78 -17.75 9.40 12.37
C ASN A 78 -16.89 8.28 11.74
N ARG A 79 -16.99 8.08 10.42
CA ARG A 79 -16.21 7.10 9.68
C ARG A 79 -15.50 7.75 8.51
N LEU A 80 -14.25 7.36 8.30
CA LEU A 80 -13.44 7.79 7.19
C LEU A 80 -13.20 6.64 6.22
N ILE A 81 -13.49 6.85 4.95
CA ILE A 81 -13.04 5.96 3.88
C ILE A 81 -11.73 6.51 3.34
N VAL A 82 -10.69 5.67 3.27
CA VAL A 82 -9.42 6.03 2.66
C VAL A 82 -9.20 5.12 1.47
N ALA A 83 -9.57 5.59 0.28
CA ALA A 83 -9.35 4.88 -0.97
C ALA A 83 -7.97 5.27 -1.53
N ILE A 84 -7.08 4.28 -1.62
CA ILE A 84 -5.71 4.48 -2.09
C ILE A 84 -5.52 3.71 -3.38
N ASP A 85 -4.80 4.31 -4.33
CA ASP A 85 -4.48 3.73 -5.63
C ASP A 85 -5.71 3.45 -6.51
N SER A 86 -6.81 4.14 -6.25
CA SER A 86 -8.06 4.02 -7.02
C SER A 86 -9.02 5.16 -6.69
N SER A 87 -10.14 5.17 -7.36
CA SER A 87 -11.35 5.93 -7.00
C SER A 87 -11.36 7.42 -7.33
N SER A 88 -10.35 7.98 -8.00
CA SER A 88 -10.40 9.40 -8.39
C SER A 88 -11.60 9.76 -9.26
N ASN A 89 -12.21 8.80 -9.95
CA ASN A 89 -13.36 8.99 -10.85
C ASN A 89 -14.70 8.49 -10.29
N ASP A 90 -14.75 7.99 -9.06
CA ASP A 90 -15.94 7.37 -8.45
C ASP A 90 -16.91 8.44 -7.87
N TYR A 91 -17.28 9.42 -8.69
CA TYR A 91 -18.05 10.61 -8.24
C TYR A 91 -19.43 10.26 -7.66
N GLU A 92 -20.10 9.27 -8.24
CA GLU A 92 -21.45 8.84 -7.80
C GLU A 92 -21.36 8.07 -6.47
N GLU A 93 -20.33 7.23 -6.33
CA GLU A 93 -20.02 6.51 -5.10
C GLU A 93 -19.66 7.48 -3.98
N HIS A 94 -18.80 8.45 -4.26
CA HIS A 94 -18.47 9.52 -3.31
C HIS A 94 -19.72 10.25 -2.83
N ARG A 95 -20.59 10.65 -3.75
CA ARG A 95 -21.85 11.33 -3.40
C ARG A 95 -22.74 10.42 -2.56
N SER A 96 -22.88 9.15 -2.94
CA SER A 96 -23.69 8.18 -2.23
C SER A 96 -23.20 7.95 -0.80
N LEU A 97 -21.88 7.73 -0.63
CA LEU A 97 -21.24 7.49 0.67
C LEU A 97 -21.25 8.75 1.55
N SER A 98 -21.00 9.92 0.96
CA SER A 98 -21.10 11.20 1.68
C SER A 98 -22.52 11.45 2.19
N ASN A 99 -23.55 11.13 1.41
CA ASN A 99 -24.95 11.19 1.85
C ASN A 99 -25.28 10.22 2.99
N ARG A 100 -24.52 9.14 3.15
CA ARG A 100 -24.59 8.20 4.28
C ARG A 100 -23.78 8.69 5.50
N GLY A 101 -23.10 9.83 5.40
CA GLY A 101 -22.34 10.46 6.48
C GLY A 101 -20.86 10.09 6.55
N TYR A 102 -20.31 9.43 5.53
CA TYR A 102 -18.88 9.16 5.45
C TYR A 102 -18.10 10.41 5.03
N ASP A 103 -16.96 10.62 5.66
CA ASP A 103 -15.87 11.40 5.08
C ASP A 103 -15.02 10.51 4.18
N ILE A 104 -14.52 11.08 3.07
CA ILE A 104 -13.81 10.30 2.05
C ILE A 104 -12.50 10.99 1.69
N LEU A 105 -11.40 10.27 1.86
CA LEU A 105 -10.05 10.63 1.42
C LEU A 105 -9.64 9.70 0.28
N VAL A 106 -9.36 10.25 -0.88
CA VAL A 106 -8.81 9.53 -2.03
C VAL A 106 -7.35 9.95 -2.22
N VAL A 107 -6.46 8.98 -2.31
CA VAL A 107 -5.03 9.19 -2.60
C VAL A 107 -4.65 8.31 -3.79
N ASP A 108 -4.59 8.90 -4.98
CA ASP A 108 -4.60 8.14 -6.22
C ASP A 108 -3.68 8.77 -7.27
N HIS A 109 -3.34 8.00 -8.31
CA HIS A 109 -2.48 8.43 -9.40
C HIS A 109 -3.08 8.20 -10.80
N HIS A 110 -4.25 7.57 -10.86
CA HIS A 110 -4.93 7.30 -12.13
C HIS A 110 -5.41 8.58 -12.81
N GLU A 111 -5.53 8.52 -14.12
CA GLU A 111 -6.10 9.60 -14.93
C GLU A 111 -7.50 9.97 -14.44
N ALA A 112 -7.71 11.25 -14.16
CA ALA A 112 -8.99 11.77 -13.72
C ALA A 112 -9.28 13.10 -14.41
N SER A 113 -10.56 13.40 -14.60
CA SER A 113 -10.97 14.60 -15.34
C SER A 113 -11.17 15.83 -14.45
N LYS A 114 -11.50 15.61 -13.18
CA LYS A 114 -11.79 16.68 -12.19
C LYS A 114 -11.70 16.17 -10.76
N TYR A 115 -11.66 17.07 -9.80
CA TYR A 115 -11.83 16.73 -8.40
C TYR A 115 -13.29 16.40 -8.07
N SER A 116 -13.52 15.49 -7.12
CA SER A 116 -14.85 15.21 -6.57
C SER A 116 -15.26 16.33 -5.61
N GLU A 117 -16.54 16.68 -5.60
CA GLU A 117 -17.11 17.63 -4.64
C GLU A 117 -17.47 16.97 -3.29
N ASN A 118 -17.50 15.61 -3.26
CA ASN A 118 -17.91 14.82 -2.11
C ASN A 118 -16.77 14.00 -1.48
N ALA A 119 -15.52 14.25 -1.89
CA ALA A 119 -14.33 13.60 -1.37
C ALA A 119 -13.13 14.55 -1.40
N THR A 120 -12.23 14.42 -0.44
CA THR A 120 -10.90 15.06 -0.51
C THR A 120 -10.02 14.18 -1.39
N VAL A 121 -9.78 14.61 -2.63
CA VAL A 121 -8.98 13.87 -3.62
C VAL A 121 -7.59 14.47 -3.72
N ILE A 122 -6.58 13.64 -3.50
CA ILE A 122 -5.17 13.91 -3.73
C ILE A 122 -4.74 13.04 -4.91
N ASN A 123 -4.42 13.68 -6.03
CA ASN A 123 -4.06 12.97 -7.24
C ASN A 123 -2.98 13.75 -8.00
N ASN A 124 -1.90 13.06 -8.39
CA ASN A 124 -0.79 13.69 -9.07
C ASN A 124 -1.13 14.14 -10.49
N GLN A 125 -2.06 13.46 -11.20
CA GLN A 125 -2.50 13.85 -12.53
C GLN A 125 -3.28 15.17 -12.49
N LEU A 126 -4.17 15.35 -11.51
CA LEU A 126 -4.98 16.55 -11.32
C LEU A 126 -4.19 17.74 -10.77
N SER A 127 -3.11 17.48 -10.02
CA SER A 127 -2.30 18.52 -9.35
C SER A 127 -1.40 19.25 -10.32
N GLU A 128 -1.84 20.36 -10.91
CA GLU A 128 -1.13 21.07 -11.98
C GLU A 128 0.33 21.42 -11.64
N LYS A 129 0.59 21.82 -10.40
CA LYS A 129 1.92 22.25 -9.96
C LYS A 129 2.85 21.10 -9.56
N TYR A 130 2.33 19.90 -9.41
CA TYR A 130 3.15 18.74 -9.08
C TYR A 130 3.75 18.13 -10.34
N MET A 131 5.07 18.17 -10.43
CA MET A 131 5.78 17.84 -11.67
C MET A 131 5.88 16.34 -11.95
N ASN A 132 5.89 15.50 -10.90
CA ASN A 132 6.02 14.05 -11.09
C ASN A 132 4.67 13.40 -11.37
N LYS A 133 4.31 13.32 -12.65
CA LYS A 133 3.10 12.61 -13.11
C LYS A 133 3.30 11.09 -13.20
N MET A 134 4.52 10.61 -12.92
CA MET A 134 4.91 9.21 -13.03
C MET A 134 5.05 8.54 -11.65
N ALA A 135 4.47 9.10 -10.59
CA ALA A 135 4.38 8.42 -9.31
C ALA A 135 3.19 7.47 -9.31
N SER A 136 3.36 6.28 -8.76
CA SER A 136 2.32 5.28 -8.54
C SER A 136 1.46 5.62 -7.31
N GLY A 137 0.42 4.84 -7.01
CA GLY A 137 -0.43 5.05 -5.84
C GLY A 137 0.35 5.06 -4.53
N VAL A 138 1.30 4.11 -4.35
CA VAL A 138 2.16 4.09 -3.17
C VAL A 138 3.14 5.27 -3.15
N GLY A 139 3.55 5.77 -4.31
CA GLY A 139 4.33 7.01 -4.41
C GLY A 139 3.55 8.23 -3.93
N VAL A 140 2.27 8.34 -4.29
CA VAL A 140 1.41 9.45 -3.84
C VAL A 140 1.12 9.36 -2.34
N ILE A 141 0.85 8.15 -1.78
CA ILE A 141 0.65 7.99 -0.33
C ILE A 141 1.93 8.25 0.46
N TYR A 142 3.10 7.91 -0.07
CA TYR A 142 4.37 8.29 0.53
C TYR A 142 4.51 9.83 0.63
N LYS A 143 4.19 10.56 -0.44
CA LYS A 143 4.17 12.04 -0.43
C LYS A 143 3.15 12.60 0.55
N PHE A 144 2.03 11.92 0.74
CA PHE A 144 1.06 12.28 1.76
C PHE A 144 1.67 12.22 3.16
N PHE A 145 2.39 11.14 3.48
CA PHE A 145 3.05 11.04 4.79
C PHE A 145 4.26 11.96 4.94
N GLU A 146 5.00 12.29 3.88
CA GLU A 146 6.00 13.37 3.96
C GLU A 146 5.35 14.73 4.33
N CYS A 147 4.18 15.03 3.74
CA CYS A 147 3.43 16.23 4.11
C CYS A 147 2.92 16.16 5.56
N TRP A 148 2.36 15.02 5.97
CA TRP A 148 1.94 14.75 7.35
C TRP A 148 3.07 15.02 8.33
N GLU A 149 4.25 14.46 8.11
CA GLU A 149 5.44 14.64 8.96
C GLU A 149 5.90 16.09 9.02
N SER A 150 5.85 16.78 7.89
CA SER A 150 6.14 18.22 7.86
C SER A 150 5.15 19.04 8.69
N MET A 151 3.88 18.63 8.76
CA MET A 151 2.83 19.33 9.52
C MET A 151 2.85 18.98 11.02
N TYR A 152 3.20 17.72 11.37
CA TYR A 152 3.04 17.17 12.71
C TYR A 152 4.33 16.62 13.32
N ASN A 153 5.50 17.00 12.77
CA ASN A 153 6.84 16.69 13.28
C ASN A 153 7.16 15.18 13.34
N GLY A 154 6.94 14.45 12.25
CA GLY A 154 7.37 13.05 12.08
C GLY A 154 8.67 12.92 11.27
N GLN A 155 9.26 11.73 11.25
CA GLN A 155 10.44 11.37 10.43
C GLN A 155 10.50 9.87 10.14
N SER A 156 9.37 9.21 9.93
CA SER A 156 9.29 7.75 9.80
C SER A 156 8.87 7.26 8.41
N ALA A 157 8.31 8.15 7.56
CA ALA A 157 7.83 7.78 6.21
C ALA A 157 8.94 7.14 5.38
N GLN A 158 10.18 7.61 5.51
CA GLN A 158 11.34 7.06 4.80
C GLN A 158 11.59 5.57 5.08
N ASN A 159 11.13 5.04 6.22
CA ASN A 159 11.27 3.62 6.56
C ASN A 159 10.45 2.69 5.68
N TYR A 160 9.50 3.21 4.90
CA TYR A 160 8.61 2.47 4.02
C TYR A 160 8.98 2.60 2.53
N LEU A 161 10.13 3.19 2.21
CA LEU A 161 10.57 3.38 0.82
C LEU A 161 10.79 2.06 0.07
N ASP A 162 10.98 0.97 0.76
CA ASP A 162 11.03 -0.37 0.15
C ASP A 162 9.68 -0.80 -0.42
N LEU A 163 8.57 -0.52 0.27
CA LEU A 163 7.22 -0.75 -0.25
C LEU A 163 6.91 0.21 -1.40
N VAL A 164 7.34 1.47 -1.28
CA VAL A 164 7.18 2.46 -2.36
C VAL A 164 7.94 2.01 -3.61
N ALA A 165 9.19 1.58 -3.47
CA ALA A 165 9.98 1.06 -4.58
C ALA A 165 9.32 -0.17 -5.24
N LEU A 166 8.73 -1.06 -4.44
CA LEU A 166 8.02 -2.24 -4.96
C LEU A 166 6.81 -1.83 -5.80
N GLY A 167 5.96 -0.92 -5.31
CA GLY A 167 4.79 -0.43 -6.05
C GLY A 167 5.17 0.34 -7.32
N GLU A 168 6.10 1.30 -7.24
CA GLU A 168 6.61 2.04 -8.40
C GLU A 168 7.11 1.10 -9.53
N ILE A 169 7.80 0.01 -9.16
CA ILE A 169 8.30 -0.98 -10.12
C ILE A 169 7.17 -1.86 -10.63
N SER A 170 6.23 -2.24 -9.78
CA SER A 170 5.12 -3.13 -10.14
C SER A 170 4.15 -2.48 -11.11
N ASP A 171 3.93 -1.18 -10.97
CA ASP A 171 3.07 -0.39 -11.86
C ASP A 171 3.84 0.21 -13.05
N VAL A 172 5.08 -0.23 -13.25
CA VAL A 172 5.93 0.11 -14.40
C VAL A 172 6.13 1.63 -14.54
N MET A 173 6.24 2.33 -13.43
CA MET A 173 6.43 3.77 -13.44
C MET A 173 7.78 4.17 -14.06
N GLN A 174 7.79 5.30 -14.73
CA GLN A 174 9.00 5.76 -15.43
C GLN A 174 10.09 6.22 -14.45
N MET A 175 11.30 5.65 -14.60
CA MET A 175 12.48 6.00 -13.80
C MET A 175 13.27 7.17 -14.37
N THR A 176 12.65 7.98 -15.23
CA THR A 176 13.25 9.19 -15.80
C THR A 176 13.20 10.37 -14.83
N THR A 177 12.23 10.37 -13.89
CA THR A 177 12.17 11.38 -12.85
C THR A 177 13.23 11.12 -11.77
N SER A 178 13.84 12.18 -11.25
CA SER A 178 14.82 12.05 -10.16
C SER A 178 14.19 11.50 -8.87
N GLU A 179 12.92 11.78 -8.64
CA GLU A 179 12.16 11.33 -7.47
C GLU A 179 11.96 9.81 -7.49
N ASN A 180 11.38 9.24 -8.56
CA ASN A 180 11.17 7.79 -8.67
C ASN A 180 12.50 7.03 -8.62
N ARG A 181 13.54 7.58 -9.27
CA ARG A 181 14.88 6.97 -9.22
C ARG A 181 15.44 6.94 -7.80
N TYR A 182 15.35 8.06 -7.06
CA TYR A 182 15.79 8.13 -5.68
C TYR A 182 15.01 7.12 -4.80
N ILE A 183 13.69 7.10 -4.94
CA ILE A 183 12.81 6.19 -4.18
C ILE A 183 13.22 4.73 -4.42
N CYS A 184 13.36 4.33 -5.68
CA CYS A 184 13.74 2.96 -6.03
C CYS A 184 15.16 2.62 -5.56
N ASP A 185 16.12 3.48 -5.81
CA ASP A 185 17.52 3.25 -5.41
C ASP A 185 17.65 3.18 -3.88
N TYR A 186 17.01 4.09 -3.15
CA TYR A 186 17.04 4.07 -1.70
C TYR A 186 16.26 2.88 -1.13
N GLY A 187 15.03 2.68 -1.56
CA GLY A 187 14.15 1.64 -1.05
C GLY A 187 14.70 0.23 -1.26
N LEU A 188 15.24 -0.06 -2.44
CA LEU A 188 15.84 -1.37 -2.71
C LEU A 188 17.14 -1.64 -1.93
N ASN A 189 17.81 -0.60 -1.46
CA ASN A 189 18.98 -0.74 -0.60
C ASN A 189 18.64 -0.76 0.90
N HIS A 190 17.38 -0.47 1.29
CA HIS A 190 16.94 -0.40 2.68
C HIS A 190 15.63 -1.16 2.88
N ILE A 191 15.67 -2.49 2.68
CA ILE A 191 14.49 -3.35 2.82
C ILE A 191 14.13 -3.53 4.30
N ASN A 192 13.09 -2.87 4.76
CA ASN A 192 12.58 -2.92 6.12
C ASN A 192 11.42 -3.90 6.27
N ASN A 193 10.53 -4.00 5.29
CA ASN A 193 9.39 -4.90 5.33
C ASN A 193 9.85 -6.36 5.39
N LYS A 194 9.42 -7.08 6.43
CA LYS A 194 9.87 -8.44 6.73
C LYS A 194 9.41 -9.44 5.66
N PHE A 195 8.19 -9.29 5.14
CA PHE A 195 7.69 -10.14 4.06
C PHE A 195 8.52 -9.95 2.80
N LEU A 196 8.75 -8.70 2.37
CA LEU A 196 9.55 -8.42 1.17
C LEU A 196 10.97 -8.96 1.32
N ARG A 197 11.58 -8.80 2.49
CA ARG A 197 12.91 -9.36 2.81
C ARG A 197 12.94 -10.88 2.66
N ASN A 198 11.94 -11.58 3.19
CA ASN A 198 11.85 -13.03 3.10
C ASN A 198 11.59 -13.48 1.66
N LEU A 199 10.75 -12.77 0.91
CA LEU A 199 10.49 -13.08 -0.50
C LEU A 199 11.76 -12.91 -1.35
N ILE A 200 12.53 -11.84 -1.13
CA ILE A 200 13.84 -11.63 -1.76
C ILE A 200 14.80 -12.76 -1.41
N LYS A 201 14.85 -13.20 -0.15
CA LYS A 201 15.66 -14.34 0.28
C LYS A 201 15.24 -15.63 -0.45
N LYS A 202 13.95 -15.91 -0.58
CA LYS A 202 13.43 -17.06 -1.32
C LYS A 202 13.78 -17.01 -2.82
N GLN A 203 13.88 -15.82 -3.37
CA GLN A 203 14.24 -15.58 -4.77
C GLN A 203 15.74 -15.24 -4.98
N CYS A 204 16.58 -15.47 -3.96
CA CYS A 204 17.99 -15.06 -4.00
C CYS A 204 18.79 -15.71 -5.13
N TYR A 205 18.44 -16.92 -5.55
CA TYR A 205 19.07 -17.56 -6.70
C TYR A 205 18.78 -16.80 -8.00
N SER A 206 17.54 -16.42 -8.22
CA SER A 206 17.13 -15.65 -9.41
C SER A 206 17.68 -14.23 -9.40
N LEU A 207 17.80 -13.62 -8.22
CA LEU A 207 18.25 -12.23 -8.06
C LEU A 207 19.77 -12.10 -8.06
N PHE A 208 20.48 -13.04 -7.44
CA PHE A 208 21.91 -12.92 -7.14
C PHE A 208 22.74 -14.12 -7.55
N GLY A 209 22.13 -15.22 -8.01
CA GLY A 209 22.82 -16.49 -8.30
C GLY A 209 23.37 -17.23 -7.08
N ILE A 210 22.83 -16.94 -5.88
CA ILE A 210 23.24 -17.56 -4.61
C ILE A 210 22.11 -18.40 -4.01
N THR A 211 22.45 -19.39 -3.19
CA THR A 211 21.47 -20.23 -2.47
C THR A 211 21.06 -19.58 -1.14
N GLU A 212 19.91 -19.99 -0.58
CA GLU A 212 19.36 -19.40 0.67
C GLU A 212 20.32 -19.50 1.87
N ASP A 213 21.09 -20.60 1.96
CA ASP A 213 22.08 -20.80 3.01
C ASP A 213 23.26 -19.83 2.96
N LYS A 214 23.53 -19.28 1.76
CA LYS A 214 24.55 -18.24 1.54
C LYS A 214 24.00 -16.83 1.57
N PHE A 215 22.68 -16.67 1.67
CA PHE A 215 22.05 -15.36 1.71
C PHE A 215 22.38 -14.65 3.02
N ASN A 216 22.95 -13.46 2.91
CA ASN A 216 23.26 -12.61 4.06
C ASN A 216 22.18 -11.52 4.18
N ASN A 217 21.73 -11.22 5.39
CA ASN A 217 20.80 -10.11 5.64
C ASN A 217 21.39 -8.72 5.35
N ASN A 218 22.71 -8.63 5.19
CA ASN A 218 23.34 -7.46 4.60
C ASN A 218 23.30 -7.59 3.07
N TYR A 219 22.35 -6.90 2.45
CA TYR A 219 22.09 -6.99 1.01
C TYR A 219 23.29 -6.62 0.15
N TYR A 220 24.14 -5.70 0.61
CA TYR A 220 25.35 -5.29 -0.11
C TYR A 220 26.36 -6.44 -0.32
N THR A 221 26.34 -7.45 0.57
CA THR A 221 27.22 -8.62 0.42
C THR A 221 26.66 -9.68 -0.53
N ASN A 222 25.35 -9.64 -0.82
CA ASN A 222 24.70 -10.59 -1.73
C ASN A 222 24.76 -10.11 -3.20
N GLY A 223 24.99 -8.83 -3.44
CA GLY A 223 24.86 -8.15 -4.72
C GLY A 223 23.80 -7.06 -4.68
N SER A 224 23.74 -6.24 -5.72
CA SER A 224 22.74 -5.16 -5.80
C SER A 224 21.39 -5.71 -6.22
N ILE A 225 20.34 -5.37 -5.46
CA ILE A 225 18.96 -5.57 -5.90
C ILE A 225 18.69 -4.55 -7.02
N THR A 226 18.27 -5.05 -8.17
CA THR A 226 17.96 -4.19 -9.32
C THR A 226 16.45 -4.07 -9.52
N GLN A 227 16.01 -2.95 -10.10
CA GLN A 227 14.62 -2.76 -10.51
C GLN A 227 14.15 -3.88 -11.44
N ILE A 228 15.00 -4.30 -12.37
CA ILE A 228 14.74 -5.42 -13.28
C ILE A 228 14.54 -6.73 -12.50
N GLY A 229 15.38 -6.99 -11.50
CA GLY A 229 15.24 -8.16 -10.63
C GLY A 229 13.89 -8.19 -9.91
N ILE A 230 13.47 -7.06 -9.33
CA ILE A 230 12.16 -6.93 -8.69
C ILE A 230 11.03 -7.13 -9.70
N ALA A 231 11.10 -6.46 -10.86
CA ALA A 231 10.06 -6.52 -11.89
C ALA A 231 9.85 -7.95 -12.44
N PHE A 232 10.92 -8.75 -12.55
CA PHE A 232 10.82 -10.09 -13.16
C PHE A 232 10.73 -11.25 -12.17
N TYR A 233 11.20 -11.10 -10.92
CA TYR A 233 11.28 -12.22 -9.98
C TYR A 233 10.46 -12.02 -8.69
N ILE A 234 10.06 -10.79 -8.36
CA ILE A 234 9.28 -10.47 -7.14
C ILE A 234 7.85 -10.09 -7.50
N THR A 235 7.66 -9.00 -8.25
CA THR A 235 6.34 -8.49 -8.64
C THR A 235 5.42 -9.54 -9.27
N PRO A 236 5.88 -10.42 -10.19
CA PRO A 236 5.01 -11.40 -10.80
C PRO A 236 4.45 -12.44 -9.81
N LEU A 237 5.18 -12.76 -8.75
CA LEU A 237 4.71 -13.70 -7.71
C LEU A 237 3.56 -13.08 -6.90
N ILE A 238 3.72 -11.81 -6.51
CA ILE A 238 2.70 -11.05 -5.77
C ILE A 238 1.46 -10.90 -6.65
N ASN A 239 1.61 -10.38 -7.86
CA ASN A 239 0.50 -10.19 -8.80
C ASN A 239 -0.20 -11.50 -9.20
N ALA A 240 0.54 -12.61 -9.32
CA ALA A 240 -0.07 -13.90 -9.58
C ALA A 240 -1.00 -14.32 -8.44
N LEU A 241 -0.54 -14.18 -7.19
CA LEU A 241 -1.35 -14.53 -6.02
C LEU A 241 -2.58 -13.63 -5.89
N ILE A 242 -2.44 -12.34 -6.11
CA ILE A 242 -3.57 -11.39 -6.11
C ILE A 242 -4.61 -11.75 -7.18
N ARG A 243 -4.17 -12.17 -8.37
CA ARG A 243 -5.04 -12.44 -9.51
C ARG A 243 -5.73 -13.79 -9.50
N VAL A 244 -5.07 -14.84 -8.98
CA VAL A 244 -5.55 -16.23 -9.05
C VAL A 244 -5.72 -16.91 -7.70
N GLY A 245 -5.24 -16.29 -6.61
CA GLY A 245 -5.38 -16.79 -5.25
C GLY A 245 -6.86 -16.81 -4.82
N ASN A 246 -7.19 -17.75 -3.94
CA ASN A 246 -8.48 -17.74 -3.28
C ASN A 246 -8.54 -16.60 -2.22
N PRO A 247 -9.73 -16.25 -1.67
CA PRO A 247 -9.85 -15.15 -0.73
C PRO A 247 -8.92 -15.24 0.49
N LEU A 248 -8.73 -16.45 1.03
CA LEU A 248 -7.83 -16.66 2.17
C LEU A 248 -6.36 -16.42 1.81
N GLU A 249 -5.94 -16.81 0.63
CA GLU A 249 -4.56 -16.59 0.16
C GLU A 249 -4.28 -15.10 -0.08
N LYS A 250 -5.24 -14.39 -0.65
CA LYS A 250 -5.15 -12.92 -0.83
C LYS A 250 -5.09 -12.19 0.51
N GLU A 251 -5.95 -12.60 1.45
CA GLU A 251 -5.96 -12.09 2.82
C GLU A 251 -4.60 -12.33 3.50
N ARG A 252 -4.05 -13.54 3.43
CA ARG A 252 -2.73 -13.88 3.99
C ARG A 252 -1.61 -13.09 3.34
N LEU A 253 -1.69 -12.81 2.05
CA LEU A 253 -0.70 -11.97 1.38
C LEU A 253 -0.69 -10.56 1.97
N PHE A 254 -1.86 -9.95 2.16
CA PHE A 254 -1.94 -8.63 2.77
C PHE A 254 -1.46 -8.64 4.22
N GLN A 255 -1.88 -9.64 5.00
CA GLN A 255 -1.40 -9.84 6.37
C GLN A 255 0.12 -10.02 6.45
N ALA A 256 0.74 -10.66 5.45
CA ALA A 256 2.20 -10.78 5.41
C ALA A 256 2.91 -9.42 5.29
N PHE A 257 2.30 -8.44 4.62
CA PHE A 257 2.83 -7.07 4.54
C PHE A 257 2.65 -6.27 5.84
N ILE A 258 1.55 -6.50 6.60
CA ILE A 258 1.17 -5.66 7.73
C ILE A 258 1.44 -6.30 9.11
N THR A 259 1.36 -7.62 9.20
CA THR A 259 1.52 -8.40 10.45
C THR A 259 2.37 -9.66 10.21
N PRO A 260 3.64 -9.51 9.79
CA PRO A 260 4.46 -10.61 9.28
C PRO A 260 4.75 -11.72 10.30
N ASP A 261 4.51 -11.49 11.58
CA ASP A 261 4.83 -12.41 12.67
C ASP A 261 3.65 -13.24 13.15
N ILE A 262 2.44 -13.06 12.60
CA ILE A 262 1.31 -13.90 13.01
C ILE A 262 1.54 -15.37 12.62
N LEU A 263 1.09 -16.26 13.49
CA LEU A 263 1.14 -17.69 13.26
C LEU A 263 -0.07 -18.12 12.43
N VAL A 264 0.18 -18.91 11.42
CA VAL A 264 -0.84 -19.52 10.56
C VAL A 264 -0.59 -21.03 10.44
N PRO A 265 -1.61 -21.84 10.16
CA PRO A 265 -1.39 -23.25 9.90
C PRO A 265 -0.39 -23.46 8.74
N SER A 266 0.62 -24.31 8.96
CA SER A 266 1.63 -24.60 7.94
C SER A 266 1.00 -25.25 6.73
N THR A 267 1.39 -24.79 5.55
CA THR A 267 1.03 -25.39 4.27
C THR A 267 2.08 -26.36 3.74
N LYS A 268 3.20 -26.53 4.46
CA LYS A 268 4.31 -27.40 4.06
C LYS A 268 3.94 -28.88 4.17
N ARG A 269 4.42 -29.65 3.20
CA ARG A 269 4.17 -31.10 3.18
C ARG A 269 4.81 -31.78 4.40
N GLY A 270 4.01 -32.52 5.16
CA GLY A 270 4.45 -33.24 6.37
C GLY A 270 4.29 -32.45 7.66
N GLU A 271 3.89 -31.19 7.63
CA GLU A 271 3.72 -30.32 8.79
C GLU A 271 2.24 -30.11 9.18
N LYS A 272 1.37 -31.08 8.88
CA LYS A 272 -0.06 -30.99 9.20
C LYS A 272 -0.26 -30.82 10.72
N GLY A 273 -0.92 -29.73 11.11
CA GLY A 273 -1.16 -29.37 12.52
C GLY A 273 -0.04 -28.56 13.18
N MET A 274 1.02 -28.22 12.44
CA MET A 274 2.02 -27.26 12.85
C MET A 274 1.63 -25.84 12.43
N GLU A 275 2.21 -24.84 13.07
CA GLU A 275 2.06 -23.45 12.73
C GLU A 275 3.39 -22.89 12.20
N GLU A 276 3.30 -21.91 11.31
CA GLU A 276 4.45 -21.16 10.81
C GLU A 276 4.12 -19.68 10.80
N THR A 277 5.12 -18.81 10.77
CA THR A 277 4.86 -17.37 10.58
C THR A 277 4.39 -17.14 9.16
N ILE A 278 3.44 -16.22 8.99
CA ILE A 278 2.78 -15.98 7.69
C ILE A 278 3.76 -15.64 6.57
N CYS A 279 4.94 -15.12 6.90
CA CYS A 279 5.97 -14.75 5.92
C CYS A 279 7.08 -15.80 5.77
N THR A 280 6.92 -17.04 6.25
CA THR A 280 7.83 -18.16 5.99
C THR A 280 7.40 -19.05 4.87
#